data_66df0935fe84dfc332c38b772a520aa5
#
_entry.id   66df0935fe84dfc332c38b772a520aa5
#
_cell.length_a   1.000
_cell.length_b   1.000
_cell.length_c   1.000
_cell.angle_alpha   90.00
_cell.angle_beta   90.00
_cell.angle_gamma   90.00
#
_symmetry.space_group_name_H-M   'P 1'
#
loop_
_entity.id
_entity.type
_entity.pdbx_description
1 polymer ?
#
loop_
_entity_poly.entity_id
_entity_poly.type
_entity_poly.pdbx_seq_one_letter_code
_entity_poly.pdbx_strand_id
1 'polypeptide(L)'
;MISGPLAKGIALSKQVGIPEFVVADTGHANGTRMRDYGGFGDADSPKAALLVECGQHWERSSEALAWQTTWRFLSALNVVDRDRALAEIEGAPVPAQKIVRVTDALIAGSLDYQFAAGLKGLSIVAKKGDLIALDAGQPVQAPYDDCVLIMPTLVHVKPGLTAVRIGRIE
;
A
#
# COMPACT_ATOMS: atom_id res chain seq x y z
N MET A 1 3.77 -1.09 1.48
CA MET A 1 3.62 -2.57 1.68
C MET A 1 2.14 -2.89 1.75
N ILE A 2 1.72 -4.03 1.23
CA ILE A 2 0.33 -4.50 1.31
C ILE A 2 0.32 -5.76 2.17
N SER A 3 -0.24 -5.64 3.39
CA SER A 3 -0.26 -6.73 4.39
C SER A 3 -1.48 -7.64 4.29
N GLY A 4 -2.50 -7.22 3.57
CA GLY A 4 -3.83 -7.79 3.67
C GLY A 4 -4.58 -7.37 4.95
N PRO A 5 -5.84 -7.82 5.11
CA PRO A 5 -6.68 -7.41 6.21
C PRO A 5 -6.39 -8.15 7.53
N LEU A 6 -5.66 -9.27 7.47
CA LEU A 6 -5.43 -10.14 8.62
C LEU A 6 -4.37 -9.58 9.58
N ALA A 7 -4.62 -9.74 10.88
CA ALA A 7 -3.72 -9.26 11.94
C ALA A 7 -2.28 -9.80 11.80
N LYS A 8 -2.11 -11.07 11.36
CA LYS A 8 -0.81 -11.69 11.15
C LYS A 8 0.03 -11.00 10.07
N GLY A 9 -0.60 -10.52 8.98
CA GLY A 9 0.09 -9.76 7.94
C GLY A 9 0.53 -8.39 8.44
N ILE A 10 -0.32 -7.71 9.21
CA ILE A 10 0.01 -6.43 9.86
C ILE A 10 1.15 -6.63 10.87
N ALA A 11 1.10 -7.70 11.69
CA ALA A 11 2.15 -8.01 12.65
C ALA A 11 3.50 -8.26 11.98
N LEU A 12 3.52 -9.05 10.89
CA LEU A 12 4.73 -9.30 10.12
C LEU A 12 5.26 -8.00 9.47
N SER A 13 4.39 -7.15 8.94
CA SER A 13 4.77 -5.84 8.40
C SER A 13 5.48 -4.96 9.43
N LYS A 14 4.98 -4.96 10.69
CA LYS A 14 5.60 -4.24 11.81
C LYS A 14 6.96 -4.80 12.18
N GLN A 15 7.16 -6.11 12.11
CA GLN A 15 8.47 -6.74 12.34
C GLN A 15 9.49 -6.37 11.26
N VAL A 16 9.07 -6.30 10.00
CA VAL A 16 9.89 -5.83 8.87
C VAL A 16 10.23 -4.34 9.02
N GLY A 17 9.29 -3.52 9.51
CA GLY A 17 9.50 -2.12 9.89
C GLY A 17 9.52 -1.12 8.74
N ILE A 18 9.55 -1.54 7.49
CA ILE A 18 9.52 -0.70 6.28
C ILE A 18 8.60 -1.30 5.21
N PRO A 19 8.12 -0.50 4.24
CA PRO A 19 8.13 0.97 4.17
C PRO A 19 7.20 1.64 5.19
N GLU A 20 7.15 2.98 5.20
CA GLU A 20 6.32 3.78 6.10
C GLU A 20 4.84 3.40 6.04
N PHE A 21 4.28 3.22 4.84
CA PHE A 21 2.86 2.89 4.68
C PHE A 21 2.65 1.38 4.52
N VAL A 22 1.80 0.84 5.38
CA VAL A 22 1.31 -0.54 5.33
C VAL A 22 -0.18 -0.51 5.03
N VAL A 23 -0.56 -1.01 3.86
CA VAL A 23 -1.94 -1.00 3.39
C VAL A 23 -2.62 -2.32 3.78
N ALA A 24 -3.64 -2.24 4.62
CA ALA A 24 -4.53 -3.33 4.98
C ALA A 24 -5.71 -3.35 4.00
N ASP A 25 -5.65 -4.24 3.01
CA ASP A 25 -6.60 -4.30 1.91
C ASP A 25 -7.06 -5.74 1.66
N THR A 26 -8.34 -5.93 1.44
CA THR A 26 -8.94 -7.21 1.05
C THR A 26 -8.55 -7.65 -0.37
N GLY A 27 -8.00 -6.74 -1.16
CA GLY A 27 -7.52 -7.03 -2.51
C GLY A 27 -8.53 -6.76 -3.61
N HIS A 28 -8.19 -7.19 -4.82
CA HIS A 28 -9.09 -7.13 -5.98
C HIS A 28 -10.09 -8.28 -5.93
N ALA A 29 -11.30 -8.04 -6.44
CA ALA A 29 -12.33 -9.08 -6.58
C ALA A 29 -11.93 -10.19 -7.57
N ASN A 30 -11.04 -9.88 -8.52
CA ASN A 30 -10.59 -10.81 -9.55
C ASN A 30 -9.22 -11.42 -9.17
N GLY A 31 -9.21 -12.72 -8.92
CA GLY A 31 -8.00 -13.49 -8.62
C GLY A 31 -7.60 -13.50 -7.14
N THR A 32 -6.86 -14.53 -6.77
CA THR A 32 -6.34 -14.73 -5.42
C THR A 32 -4.84 -14.53 -5.42
N ARG A 33 -4.35 -13.57 -4.65
CA ARG A 33 -2.91 -13.37 -4.46
C ARG A 33 -2.33 -14.47 -3.61
N MET A 34 -1.02 -14.72 -3.71
CA MET A 34 -0.33 -15.70 -2.88
C MET A 34 -0.55 -15.46 -1.37
N ARG A 35 -0.56 -14.20 -0.91
CA ARG A 35 -0.80 -13.85 0.49
C ARG A 35 -2.21 -14.18 0.99
N ASP A 36 -3.16 -14.38 0.08
CA ASP A 36 -4.57 -14.67 0.36
C ASP A 36 -4.92 -16.15 0.05
N TYR A 37 -3.93 -16.94 -0.43
CA TYR A 37 -4.14 -18.31 -0.86
C TYR A 37 -3.88 -19.31 0.27
N GLY A 38 -4.78 -20.28 0.43
CA GLY A 38 -4.65 -21.38 1.38
C GLY A 38 -4.33 -20.88 2.80
N GLY A 39 -3.35 -21.48 3.46
CA GLY A 39 -2.95 -21.10 4.82
C GLY A 39 -2.42 -19.67 4.96
N PHE A 40 -2.02 -19.00 3.87
CA PHE A 40 -1.66 -17.58 3.95
C PHE A 40 -2.88 -16.67 4.17
N GLY A 41 -4.02 -17.03 3.58
CA GLY A 41 -5.30 -16.33 3.76
C GLY A 41 -6.14 -16.78 4.95
N ASP A 42 -5.77 -17.88 5.61
CA ASP A 42 -6.46 -18.41 6.77
C ASP A 42 -5.94 -17.74 8.05
N ALA A 43 -6.85 -17.12 8.82
CA ALA A 43 -6.51 -16.39 10.04
C ALA A 43 -5.84 -17.26 11.13
N ASP A 44 -6.20 -18.54 11.21
CA ASP A 44 -5.72 -19.47 12.22
C ASP A 44 -4.40 -20.15 11.82
N SER A 45 -3.98 -19.99 10.57
CA SER A 45 -2.72 -20.52 10.09
C SER A 45 -1.54 -19.61 10.46
N PRO A 46 -0.37 -20.16 10.86
CA PRO A 46 0.83 -19.38 11.13
C PRO A 46 1.48 -18.81 9.86
N LYS A 47 1.08 -19.26 8.67
CA LYS A 47 1.66 -18.79 7.41
C LYS A 47 1.24 -17.34 7.14
N ALA A 48 2.21 -16.46 6.88
CA ALA A 48 1.98 -15.09 6.50
C ALA A 48 2.80 -14.73 5.25
N ALA A 49 2.29 -13.80 4.45
CA ALA A 49 2.98 -13.27 3.28
C ALA A 49 2.69 -11.77 3.14
N LEU A 50 3.63 -11.07 2.54
CA LEU A 50 3.55 -9.63 2.27
C LEU A 50 3.76 -9.37 0.79
N LEU A 51 3.13 -8.32 0.28
CA LEU A 51 3.38 -7.77 -1.05
C LEU A 51 4.01 -6.39 -0.88
N VAL A 52 5.13 -6.15 -1.55
CA VAL A 52 5.82 -4.85 -1.51
C VAL A 52 5.85 -4.26 -2.90
N GLU A 53 5.30 -3.06 -3.03
CA GLU A 53 5.40 -2.23 -4.22
C GLU A 53 6.55 -1.24 -3.99
N CYS A 54 7.71 -1.52 -4.59
CA CYS A 54 8.93 -0.77 -4.29
C CYS A 54 9.05 0.55 -5.05
N GLY A 55 8.26 0.76 -6.10
CA GLY A 55 8.30 1.95 -6.93
C GLY A 55 8.57 1.64 -8.41
N GLN A 56 9.09 2.61 -9.15
CA GLN A 56 9.34 2.48 -10.58
C GLN A 56 10.62 1.68 -10.84
N HIS A 57 10.60 0.84 -11.88
CA HIS A 57 11.68 -0.09 -12.20
C HIS A 57 13.04 0.59 -12.50
N TRP A 58 13.00 1.86 -12.94
CA TRP A 58 14.19 2.64 -13.28
C TRP A 58 14.68 3.54 -12.14
N GLU A 59 13.98 3.56 -11.01
CA GLU A 59 14.38 4.36 -9.86
C GLU A 59 15.31 3.57 -8.93
N ARG A 60 16.46 4.15 -8.61
CA ARG A 60 17.41 3.55 -7.67
C ARG A 60 16.83 3.36 -6.26
N SER A 61 15.91 4.22 -5.88
CA SER A 61 15.17 4.10 -4.61
C SER A 61 14.33 2.82 -4.54
N SER A 62 13.82 2.33 -5.67
CA SER A 62 13.05 1.09 -5.74
C SER A 62 13.91 -0.14 -5.46
N GLU A 63 15.13 -0.17 -6.01
CA GLU A 63 16.13 -1.20 -5.73
C GLU A 63 16.52 -1.19 -4.24
N ALA A 64 16.85 -0.03 -3.70
CA ALA A 64 17.23 0.13 -2.30
C ALA A 64 16.11 -0.33 -1.36
N LEU A 65 14.85 0.02 -1.64
CA LEU A 65 13.71 -0.43 -0.85
C LEU A 65 13.51 -1.94 -0.93
N ALA A 66 13.64 -2.53 -2.12
CA ALA A 66 13.52 -3.98 -2.31
C ALA A 66 14.59 -4.72 -1.52
N TRP A 67 15.86 -4.26 -1.60
CA TRP A 67 16.99 -4.82 -0.87
C TRP A 67 16.78 -4.76 0.65
N GLN A 68 16.48 -3.59 1.18
CA GLN A 68 16.23 -3.41 2.61
C GLN A 68 15.06 -4.25 3.10
N THR A 69 13.96 -4.29 2.33
CA THR A 69 12.79 -5.08 2.70
C THR A 69 13.11 -6.57 2.73
N THR A 70 13.89 -7.07 1.78
CA THR A 70 14.28 -8.48 1.72
C THR A 70 15.08 -8.89 2.96
N TRP A 71 16.12 -8.14 3.32
CA TRP A 71 16.95 -8.45 4.49
C TRP A 71 16.18 -8.38 5.80
N ARG A 72 15.35 -7.35 5.96
CA ARG A 72 14.48 -7.21 7.15
C ARG A 72 13.43 -8.32 7.24
N PHE A 73 12.85 -8.72 6.13
CA PHE A 73 11.90 -9.82 6.06
C PHE A 73 12.54 -11.17 6.44
N LEU A 74 13.72 -11.48 5.89
CA LEU A 74 14.46 -12.69 6.23
C LEU A 74 14.85 -12.72 7.71
N SER A 75 15.26 -11.58 8.26
CA SER A 75 15.56 -11.44 9.69
C SER A 75 14.30 -11.60 10.56
N ALA A 76 13.18 -11.00 10.18
CA ALA A 76 11.91 -11.11 10.91
C ALA A 76 11.41 -12.58 11.00
N LEU A 77 11.78 -13.40 10.02
CA LEU A 77 11.47 -14.83 9.98
C LEU A 77 12.59 -15.72 10.59
N ASN A 78 13.62 -15.14 11.18
CA ASN A 78 14.79 -15.85 11.72
C ASN A 78 15.51 -16.75 10.67
N VAL A 79 15.42 -16.40 9.38
CA VAL A 79 16.16 -17.10 8.30
C VAL A 79 17.61 -16.65 8.25
N VAL A 80 17.86 -15.37 8.58
CA VAL A 80 19.19 -14.79 8.72
C VAL A 80 19.31 -14.11 10.08
N ASP A 81 20.54 -14.07 10.59
CA ASP A 81 20.88 -13.36 11.81
C ASP A 81 20.61 -11.85 11.65
N ARG A 82 20.13 -11.22 12.73
CA ARG A 82 19.75 -9.82 12.72
C ARG A 82 20.92 -8.88 12.46
N ASP A 83 22.07 -9.15 13.08
CA ASP A 83 23.23 -8.27 12.96
C ASP A 83 23.80 -8.35 11.54
N ARG A 84 23.81 -9.55 10.95
CA ARG A 84 24.13 -9.72 9.54
C ARG A 84 23.15 -8.96 8.64
N ALA A 85 21.86 -9.10 8.85
CA ALA A 85 20.85 -8.40 8.06
C ALA A 85 21.01 -6.87 8.14
N LEU A 86 21.31 -6.33 9.33
CA LEU A 86 21.55 -4.89 9.53
C LEU A 86 22.83 -4.41 8.86
N ALA A 87 23.87 -5.23 8.83
CA ALA A 87 25.13 -4.90 8.14
C ALA A 87 24.92 -4.76 6.62
N GLU A 88 24.06 -5.59 6.02
CA GLU A 88 23.77 -5.55 4.57
C GLU A 88 22.92 -4.33 4.13
N ILE A 89 22.23 -3.66 5.07
CA ILE A 89 21.37 -2.51 4.78
C ILE A 89 21.89 -1.18 5.36
N GLU A 90 23.16 -1.19 5.83
CA GLU A 90 23.90 0.01 6.28
C GLU A 90 23.09 0.98 7.17
N GLY A 91 22.37 0.45 8.16
CA GLY A 91 21.69 1.27 9.17
C GLY A 91 20.64 2.24 8.64
N ALA A 92 20.05 1.97 7.49
CA ALA A 92 19.00 2.81 6.94
C ALA A 92 17.88 3.08 7.97
N PRO A 93 17.41 4.34 8.10
CA PRO A 93 16.43 4.71 9.12
C PRO A 93 15.12 3.94 8.94
N VAL A 94 14.53 3.55 10.05
CA VAL A 94 13.21 2.90 10.08
C VAL A 94 12.17 3.97 10.33
N PRO A 95 11.28 4.26 9.37
CA PRO A 95 10.20 5.21 9.58
C PRO A 95 9.17 4.67 10.58
N ALA A 96 8.45 5.55 11.26
CA ALA A 96 7.25 5.15 11.98
C ALA A 96 6.21 4.66 10.97
N GLN A 97 5.84 3.39 11.05
CA GLN A 97 4.86 2.82 10.13
C GLN A 97 3.45 3.35 10.41
N LYS A 98 2.74 3.68 9.34
CA LYS A 98 1.34 4.03 9.31
C LYS A 98 0.54 2.89 8.69
N ILE A 99 -0.39 2.34 9.45
CA ILE A 99 -1.31 1.32 8.93
C ILE A 99 -2.46 2.05 8.25
N VAL A 100 -2.69 1.78 6.99
CA VAL A 100 -3.80 2.36 6.22
C VAL A 100 -4.80 1.28 5.89
N ARG A 101 -5.98 1.37 6.49
CA ARG A 101 -7.09 0.47 6.16
C ARG A 101 -7.87 1.02 4.98
N VAL A 102 -7.95 0.24 3.91
CA VAL A 102 -8.78 0.57 2.73
C VAL A 102 -10.25 0.57 3.14
N THR A 103 -10.94 1.66 2.80
CA THR A 103 -12.37 1.82 3.06
C THR A 103 -13.21 1.67 1.81
N ASP A 104 -12.73 2.23 0.68
CA ASP A 104 -13.51 2.29 -0.55
C ASP A 104 -12.59 2.30 -1.79
N ALA A 105 -13.23 2.04 -2.94
CA ALA A 105 -12.63 2.24 -4.25
C ALA A 105 -13.45 3.27 -5.03
N LEU A 106 -12.80 4.34 -5.48
CA LEU A 106 -13.43 5.34 -6.34
C LEU A 106 -13.35 4.83 -7.79
N ILE A 107 -14.51 4.65 -8.41
CA ILE A 107 -14.65 4.14 -9.76
C ILE A 107 -14.77 5.32 -10.72
N ALA A 108 -14.03 5.32 -11.81
CA ALA A 108 -14.18 6.32 -12.85
C ALA A 108 -15.51 6.13 -13.59
N GLY A 109 -16.28 7.18 -13.71
CA GLY A 109 -17.54 7.20 -14.48
C GLY A 109 -17.33 7.56 -15.95
N SER A 110 -16.21 8.24 -16.26
CA SER A 110 -15.94 8.75 -17.61
C SER A 110 -14.48 8.56 -18.04
N LEU A 111 -14.20 8.84 -19.32
CA LEU A 111 -12.82 8.94 -19.82
C LEU A 111 -12.15 10.27 -19.41
N ASP A 112 -12.94 11.25 -19.01
CA ASP A 112 -12.48 12.56 -18.51
C ASP A 112 -12.42 12.57 -16.98
N TYR A 113 -11.63 11.63 -16.43
CA TYR A 113 -11.33 11.55 -15.01
C TYR A 113 -9.94 12.14 -14.77
N GLN A 114 -9.87 13.25 -14.03
CA GLN A 114 -8.65 14.01 -13.82
C GLN A 114 -8.40 14.20 -12.32
N PHE A 115 -7.28 13.69 -11.81
CA PHE A 115 -6.88 13.93 -10.43
C PHE A 115 -6.51 15.40 -10.21
N ALA A 116 -6.79 15.91 -9.02
CA ALA A 116 -6.33 17.22 -8.60
C ALA A 116 -4.80 17.30 -8.64
N ALA A 117 -4.29 18.49 -8.97
CA ALA A 117 -2.86 18.70 -9.18
C ALA A 117 -2.03 18.34 -7.94
N GLY A 118 -0.91 17.68 -8.16
CA GLY A 118 0.05 17.29 -7.12
C GLY A 118 -0.32 16.00 -6.35
N LEU A 119 -1.49 15.41 -6.56
CA LEU A 119 -1.86 14.14 -5.93
C LEU A 119 -1.15 12.97 -6.60
N LYS A 120 -0.66 12.04 -5.77
CA LYS A 120 0.01 10.81 -6.18
C LYS A 120 -0.33 9.67 -5.22
N GLY A 121 0.19 8.49 -5.46
CA GLY A 121 0.06 7.39 -4.52
C GLY A 121 0.57 7.75 -3.13
N LEU A 122 -0.20 7.40 -2.11
CA LEU A 122 0.04 7.69 -0.69
C LEU A 122 -0.06 9.18 -0.32
N SER A 123 -0.58 10.06 -1.21
CA SER A 123 -0.98 11.41 -0.81
C SER A 123 -2.10 11.34 0.23
N ILE A 124 -2.00 12.22 1.23
CA ILE A 124 -3.02 12.39 2.27
C ILE A 124 -3.83 13.64 1.92
N VAL A 125 -5.12 13.48 1.66
CA VAL A 125 -6.09 14.58 1.46
C VAL A 125 -6.61 14.99 2.83
N ALA A 126 -6.25 16.19 3.26
CA ALA A 126 -6.30 16.59 4.66
C ALA A 126 -7.73 16.72 5.21
N LYS A 127 -8.66 17.24 4.42
CA LYS A 127 -10.01 17.53 4.89
C LYS A 127 -11.09 16.81 4.10
N LYS A 128 -12.13 16.39 4.80
CA LYS A 128 -13.39 15.98 4.17
C LYS A 128 -13.88 17.09 3.26
N GLY A 129 -14.25 16.71 2.02
CA GLY A 129 -14.72 17.64 1.01
C GLY A 129 -13.63 18.21 0.11
N ASP A 130 -12.35 18.04 0.45
CA ASP A 130 -11.24 18.43 -0.44
C ASP A 130 -11.30 17.61 -1.73
N LEU A 131 -10.90 18.26 -2.84
CA LEU A 131 -10.95 17.68 -4.16
C LEU A 131 -9.91 16.57 -4.34
N ILE A 132 -10.35 15.39 -4.73
CA ILE A 132 -9.50 14.28 -5.17
C ILE A 132 -9.36 14.31 -6.70
N ALA A 133 -10.48 14.46 -7.41
CA ALA A 133 -10.52 14.42 -8.87
C ALA A 133 -11.75 15.15 -9.41
N LEU A 134 -11.75 15.39 -10.71
CA LEU A 134 -12.94 15.73 -11.49
C LEU A 134 -13.29 14.55 -12.40
N ASP A 135 -14.52 14.12 -12.44
CA ASP A 135 -15.04 13.08 -13.33
C ASP A 135 -16.11 13.70 -14.23
N ALA A 136 -15.82 13.88 -15.51
CA ALA A 136 -16.65 14.64 -16.45
C ALA A 136 -17.04 16.04 -15.87
N GLY A 137 -16.11 16.72 -15.23
CA GLY A 137 -16.31 18.02 -14.60
C GLY A 137 -17.02 17.98 -13.24
N GLN A 138 -17.47 16.83 -12.77
CA GLN A 138 -18.10 16.68 -11.44
C GLN A 138 -17.04 16.41 -10.38
N PRO A 139 -17.08 17.07 -9.20
CA PRO A 139 -16.09 16.90 -8.17
C PRO A 139 -16.21 15.54 -7.47
N VAL A 140 -15.09 14.84 -7.41
CA VAL A 140 -14.88 13.66 -6.56
C VAL A 140 -14.10 14.11 -5.34
N GLN A 141 -14.69 14.03 -4.16
CA GLN A 141 -14.17 14.63 -2.93
C GLN A 141 -13.81 13.58 -1.88
N ALA A 142 -12.90 13.95 -0.97
CA ALA A 142 -12.55 13.13 0.16
C ALA A 142 -13.75 12.94 1.10
N PRO A 143 -14.14 11.70 1.42
CA PRO A 143 -15.31 11.45 2.27
C PRO A 143 -15.05 11.69 3.76
N TYR A 144 -13.78 11.85 4.16
CA TYR A 144 -13.33 12.07 5.53
C TYR A 144 -11.96 12.78 5.56
N ASP A 145 -11.60 13.29 6.74
CA ASP A 145 -10.28 13.90 7.00
C ASP A 145 -9.16 12.84 6.89
N ASP A 146 -7.96 13.28 6.53
CA ASP A 146 -6.75 12.45 6.37
C ASP A 146 -6.95 11.25 5.44
N CYS A 147 -7.69 11.46 4.35
CA CYS A 147 -7.97 10.45 3.35
C CYS A 147 -6.70 10.08 2.54
N VAL A 148 -6.22 8.85 2.68
CA VAL A 148 -5.04 8.37 1.97
C VAL A 148 -5.43 7.82 0.61
N LEU A 149 -4.74 8.27 -0.45
CA LEU A 149 -4.91 7.78 -1.80
C LEU A 149 -4.00 6.57 -2.07
N ILE A 150 -4.58 5.44 -2.43
CA ILE A 150 -3.84 4.18 -2.61
C ILE A 150 -3.88 3.79 -4.07
N MET A 151 -2.69 3.71 -4.69
CA MET A 151 -2.47 3.27 -6.07
C MET A 151 -3.38 3.97 -7.09
N PRO A 152 -3.36 5.32 -7.19
CA PRO A 152 -4.14 6.03 -8.19
C PRO A 152 -3.68 5.68 -9.61
N THR A 153 -4.65 5.48 -10.51
CA THR A 153 -4.40 5.30 -11.94
C THR A 153 -4.29 6.67 -12.59
N LEU A 154 -3.06 7.22 -12.63
CA LEU A 154 -2.82 8.59 -13.07
C LEU A 154 -2.91 8.79 -14.61
N VAL A 155 -2.84 7.70 -15.37
CA VAL A 155 -2.89 7.71 -16.83
C VAL A 155 -3.84 6.62 -17.33
N HIS A 156 -4.52 6.90 -18.44
CA HIS A 156 -5.42 5.93 -19.10
C HIS A 156 -6.53 5.39 -18.19
N VAL A 157 -7.13 6.26 -17.38
CA VAL A 157 -8.31 5.90 -16.57
C VAL A 157 -9.43 5.43 -17.52
N LYS A 158 -10.09 4.34 -17.16
CA LYS A 158 -11.19 3.77 -17.97
C LYS A 158 -12.48 3.76 -17.15
N PRO A 159 -13.61 4.16 -17.75
CA PRO A 159 -14.91 4.08 -17.09
C PRO A 159 -15.21 2.67 -16.60
N GLY A 160 -15.81 2.58 -15.41
CA GLY A 160 -16.13 1.31 -14.75
C GLY A 160 -14.97 0.64 -14.03
N LEU A 161 -13.73 1.17 -14.13
CA LEU A 161 -12.57 0.66 -13.40
C LEU A 161 -12.22 1.55 -12.20
N THR A 162 -11.54 0.95 -11.23
CA THR A 162 -11.02 1.68 -10.06
C THR A 162 -10.01 2.73 -10.50
N ALA A 163 -10.32 4.00 -10.25
CA ALA A 163 -9.39 5.11 -10.45
C ALA A 163 -8.39 5.20 -9.29
N VAL A 164 -8.87 5.06 -8.06
CA VAL A 164 -8.05 5.08 -6.84
C VAL A 164 -8.79 4.35 -5.71
N ARG A 165 -8.04 3.72 -4.82
CA ARG A 165 -8.58 3.30 -3.52
C ARG A 165 -8.28 4.34 -2.49
N ILE A 166 -9.15 4.45 -1.51
CA ILE A 166 -9.00 5.37 -0.39
C ILE A 166 -8.99 4.61 0.93
N GLY A 167 -8.28 5.16 1.91
CA GLY A 167 -8.14 4.52 3.22
C GLY A 167 -7.89 5.50 4.35
N ARG A 168 -8.08 5.01 5.57
CA ARG A 168 -7.82 5.71 6.84
C ARG A 168 -6.55 5.22 7.48
N ILE A 169 -5.80 6.14 8.08
CA ILE A 169 -4.69 5.80 8.98
C ILE A 169 -5.29 5.36 10.32
N GLU A 170 -4.80 4.23 10.85
CA GLU A 170 -5.15 3.68 12.18
C GLU A 170 -4.08 4.05 13.21
#